data_8495f15959540ea509945e4af8588954
#
_entry.id   8495f15959540ea509945e4af8588954
#
_cell.length_a   1.000
_cell.length_b   1.000
_cell.length_c   1.000
_cell.angle_alpha   90.00
_cell.angle_beta   90.00
_cell.angle_gamma   90.00
#
_symmetry.space_group_name_H-M   'P 1'
#
loop_
_entity.id
_entity.type
_entity.pdbx_description
1 polymer ?
#
loop_
_entity_poly.entity_id
_entity_poly.type
_entity_poly.pdbx_seq_one_letter_code
_entity_poly.pdbx_strand_id
1 'polypeptide(L)'
;MSKGVNVQALRVRKNRALLYVYRPKQLRLILEDPQARGMLERFGYRESDSVTDMVNRLAENVRNRETFPHEIGLFLGYPVEDVRGFIENKGLGAKMTGVWKVYADVESAARCFRRFRKCSQVYATKFREGYSLSRLTIAI
;
A
#
# COMPACT_ATOMS: atom_id res chain seq x y z
N MET A 1 21.74 -2.22 -10.01
CA MET A 1 20.78 -3.05 -10.76
C MET A 1 19.43 -3.01 -10.08
N SER A 2 18.40 -2.72 -10.84
CA SER A 2 17.04 -2.65 -10.31
C SER A 2 16.50 -4.07 -10.02
N LYS A 3 15.96 -4.27 -8.83
CA LYS A 3 15.26 -5.51 -8.45
C LYS A 3 13.75 -5.40 -8.63
N GLY A 4 13.28 -4.47 -9.46
CA GLY A 4 11.86 -4.25 -9.71
C GLY A 4 11.16 -3.47 -8.60
N VAL A 5 11.90 -2.77 -7.77
CA VAL A 5 11.37 -1.96 -6.67
C VAL A 5 11.61 -0.49 -6.96
N ASN A 6 10.57 0.31 -6.84
CA ASN A 6 10.64 1.77 -6.94
C ASN A 6 10.41 2.39 -5.57
N VAL A 7 10.99 3.56 -5.35
CA VAL A 7 10.81 4.37 -4.14
C VAL A 7 10.45 5.78 -4.57
N GLN A 8 9.38 6.31 -4.00
CA GLN A 8 8.96 7.69 -4.27
C GLN A 8 8.57 8.40 -2.98
N ALA A 9 9.05 9.63 -2.80
CA ALA A 9 8.59 10.46 -1.70
C ALA A 9 7.20 10.99 -2.00
N LEU A 10 6.24 10.69 -1.14
CA LEU A 10 4.87 11.20 -1.26
C LEU A 10 4.74 12.58 -0.61
N ARG A 11 5.46 12.80 0.47
CA ARG A 11 5.46 14.07 1.21
C ARG A 11 6.77 14.24 1.95
N VAL A 12 7.31 15.46 1.91
CA VAL A 12 8.52 15.82 2.66
C VAL A 12 8.19 17.01 3.56
N ARG A 13 8.45 16.90 4.85
CA ARG A 13 8.27 17.97 5.83
C ARG A 13 9.46 18.03 6.78
N LYS A 14 10.14 19.18 6.85
CA LYS A 14 11.32 19.39 7.73
C LYS A 14 12.25 18.18 7.71
N ASN A 15 12.28 17.42 8.80
CA ASN A 15 13.20 16.29 8.98
C ASN A 15 12.54 14.93 8.71
N ARG A 16 11.36 14.90 8.08
CA ARG A 16 10.63 13.65 7.79
C ARG A 16 10.20 13.57 6.35
N ALA A 17 10.29 12.37 5.78
CA ALA A 17 9.75 12.06 4.46
C ALA A 17 8.86 10.83 4.57
N LEU A 18 7.70 10.88 3.90
CA LEU A 18 6.85 9.72 3.71
C LEU A 18 7.25 9.08 2.39
N LEU A 19 7.85 7.90 2.46
CA LEU A 19 8.32 7.17 1.28
C LEU A 19 7.34 6.04 0.95
N TYR A 20 7.03 5.91 -0.33
CA TYR A 20 6.28 4.79 -0.86
C TYR A 20 7.23 3.87 -1.61
N VAL A 21 7.31 2.63 -1.13
CA VAL A 21 8.15 1.58 -1.72
C VAL A 21 7.21 0.58 -2.40
N TYR A 22 7.38 0.35 -3.68
CA TYR A 22 6.43 -0.47 -4.44
C TYR A 22 7.10 -1.18 -5.62
N ARG A 23 6.41 -2.20 -6.13
CA ARG A 23 6.78 -2.90 -7.36
C ARG A 23 5.78 -2.51 -8.46
N PRO A 24 6.22 -1.77 -9.50
CA PRO A 24 5.31 -1.27 -10.53
C PRO A 24 4.47 -2.36 -11.20
N LYS A 25 5.06 -3.53 -11.45
CA LYS A 25 4.33 -4.65 -12.06
C LYS A 25 3.19 -5.16 -11.20
N GLN A 26 3.44 -5.31 -9.90
CA GLN A 26 2.41 -5.76 -8.96
C GLN A 26 1.36 -4.69 -8.73
N LEU A 27 1.77 -3.44 -8.62
CA LEU A 27 0.84 -2.33 -8.45
C LEU A 27 -0.08 -2.21 -9.66
N ARG A 28 0.43 -2.40 -10.87
CA ARG A 28 -0.39 -2.40 -12.09
C ARG A 28 -1.52 -3.43 -12.00
N LEU A 29 -1.22 -4.65 -11.57
CA LEU A 29 -2.23 -5.70 -11.45
C LEU A 29 -3.34 -5.32 -10.45
N ILE A 30 -2.96 -4.72 -9.32
CA ILE A 30 -3.92 -4.25 -8.32
C ILE A 30 -4.80 -3.14 -8.90
N LEU A 31 -4.19 -2.16 -9.56
CA LEU A 31 -4.90 -0.99 -10.08
C LEU A 31 -5.72 -1.29 -11.34
N GLU A 32 -5.51 -2.43 -11.99
CA GLU A 32 -6.32 -2.91 -13.10
C GLU A 32 -7.60 -3.63 -12.66
N ASP A 33 -7.72 -3.98 -11.39
CA ASP A 33 -8.94 -4.59 -10.86
C ASP A 33 -10.13 -3.65 -11.05
N PRO A 34 -11.25 -4.12 -11.65
CA PRO A 34 -12.40 -3.24 -11.95
C PRO A 34 -13.00 -2.58 -10.71
N GLN A 35 -13.01 -3.27 -9.57
CA GLN A 35 -13.53 -2.70 -8.33
C GLN A 35 -12.59 -1.61 -7.78
N ALA A 36 -11.28 -1.85 -7.85
CA ALA A 36 -10.28 -0.85 -7.48
C ALA A 36 -10.38 0.39 -8.36
N ARG A 37 -10.52 0.21 -9.68
CA ARG A 37 -10.69 1.32 -10.62
C ARG A 37 -11.92 2.15 -10.32
N GLY A 38 -13.06 1.51 -10.06
CA GLY A 38 -14.28 2.21 -9.70
C GLY A 38 -14.15 3.07 -8.46
N MET A 39 -13.38 2.61 -7.47
CA MET A 39 -13.08 3.41 -6.28
C MET A 39 -12.12 4.56 -6.60
N LEU A 40 -11.09 4.29 -7.38
CA LEU A 40 -10.05 5.29 -7.70
C LEU A 40 -10.61 6.46 -8.52
N GLU A 41 -11.54 6.22 -9.43
CA GLU A 41 -12.19 7.29 -10.20
C GLU A 41 -12.80 8.37 -9.31
N ARG A 42 -13.35 7.98 -8.16
CA ARG A 42 -13.94 8.92 -7.18
C ARG A 42 -12.90 9.85 -6.55
N PHE A 43 -11.64 9.46 -6.59
CA PHE A 43 -10.53 10.23 -6.00
C PHE A 43 -9.68 10.94 -7.04
N GLY A 44 -10.16 11.01 -8.30
CA GLY A 44 -9.51 11.75 -9.36
C GLY A 44 -8.51 10.98 -10.20
N TYR A 45 -8.44 9.65 -10.04
CA TYR A 45 -7.62 8.79 -10.90
C TYR A 45 -8.37 8.50 -12.19
N ARG A 46 -7.63 8.44 -13.31
CA ARG A 46 -8.21 8.23 -14.63
C ARG A 46 -7.84 6.85 -15.17
N GLU A 47 -8.73 6.26 -15.95
CA GLU A 47 -8.48 4.98 -16.59
C GLU A 47 -7.25 5.00 -17.50
N SER A 48 -6.98 6.14 -18.14
CA SER A 48 -5.82 6.34 -19.02
C SER A 48 -4.51 6.57 -18.28
N ASP A 49 -4.53 6.72 -16.94
CA ASP A 49 -3.35 7.01 -16.17
C ASP A 49 -2.40 5.81 -16.15
N SER A 50 -1.09 6.07 -16.35
CA SER A 50 -0.05 5.09 -16.10
C SER A 50 0.13 4.85 -14.60
N VAL A 51 0.86 3.81 -14.22
CA VAL A 51 1.22 3.57 -12.81
C VAL A 51 1.94 4.79 -12.22
N THR A 52 2.86 5.38 -12.98
CA THR A 52 3.58 6.59 -12.55
C THR A 52 2.62 7.75 -12.33
N ASP A 53 1.67 7.98 -13.23
CA ASP A 53 0.65 9.02 -13.07
C ASP A 53 -0.19 8.80 -11.82
N MET A 54 -0.59 7.57 -11.56
CA MET A 54 -1.37 7.21 -10.38
C MET A 54 -0.60 7.45 -9.09
N VAL A 55 0.68 7.08 -9.04
CA VAL A 55 1.53 7.33 -7.85
C VAL A 55 1.72 8.83 -7.65
N ASN A 56 1.89 9.60 -8.71
CA ASN A 56 1.98 11.05 -8.62
C ASN A 56 0.68 11.68 -8.11
N ARG A 57 -0.47 11.16 -8.55
CA ARG A 57 -1.76 11.60 -8.04
C ARG A 57 -1.93 11.27 -6.56
N LEU A 58 -1.50 10.08 -6.15
CA LEU A 58 -1.49 9.70 -4.74
C LEU A 58 -0.64 10.69 -3.92
N ALA A 59 0.54 11.05 -4.41
CA ALA A 59 1.40 12.03 -3.75
C ALA A 59 0.71 13.40 -3.61
N GLU A 60 0.03 13.87 -4.65
CA GLU A 60 -0.76 15.09 -4.58
C GLU A 60 -1.87 15.00 -3.53
N ASN A 61 -2.59 13.89 -3.50
CA ASN A 61 -3.67 13.67 -2.53
C ASN A 61 -3.14 13.64 -1.09
N VAL A 62 -1.97 13.05 -0.87
CA VAL A 62 -1.31 13.03 0.45
C VAL A 62 -0.93 14.45 0.89
N ARG A 63 -0.45 15.28 -0.04
CA ARG A 63 -0.01 16.65 0.28
C ARG A 63 -1.17 17.63 0.48
N ASN A 64 -2.25 17.45 -0.29
CA ASN A 64 -3.30 18.46 -0.41
C ASN A 64 -4.53 18.20 0.46
N ARG A 65 -4.68 17.02 1.02
CA ARG A 65 -5.82 16.70 1.89
C ARG A 65 -5.45 16.83 3.36
N GLU A 66 -6.41 17.29 4.15
CA GLU A 66 -6.26 17.37 5.60
C GLU A 66 -6.19 15.97 6.22
N THR A 67 -7.01 15.05 5.72
CA THR A 67 -7.01 13.65 6.16
C THR A 67 -6.19 12.81 5.20
N PHE A 68 -5.61 11.72 5.72
CA PHE A 68 -4.83 10.80 4.90
C PHE A 68 -5.73 10.13 3.86
N PRO A 69 -5.30 10.04 2.57
CA PRO A 69 -6.16 9.48 1.53
C PRO A 69 -6.46 8.00 1.77
N HIS A 70 -7.74 7.66 1.82
CA HIS A 70 -8.18 6.30 2.14
C HIS A 70 -7.89 5.31 1.01
N GLU A 71 -7.81 5.78 -0.23
CA GLU A 71 -7.44 4.96 -1.38
C GLU A 71 -6.01 4.43 -1.34
N ILE A 72 -5.17 4.94 -0.44
CA ILE A 72 -3.79 4.44 -0.26
C ILE A 72 -3.76 2.94 0.05
N GLY A 73 -4.79 2.40 0.66
CA GLY A 73 -4.89 0.97 0.92
C GLY A 73 -4.74 0.12 -0.34
N LEU A 74 -5.28 0.57 -1.48
CA LEU A 74 -5.11 -0.10 -2.75
C LEU A 74 -3.65 -0.12 -3.21
N PHE A 75 -2.95 0.99 -3.02
CA PHE A 75 -1.51 1.12 -3.34
C PHE A 75 -0.63 0.27 -2.43
N LEU A 76 -1.11 -0.06 -1.23
CA LEU A 76 -0.41 -0.91 -0.27
C LEU A 76 -0.76 -2.40 -0.42
N GLY A 77 -1.65 -2.73 -1.36
CA GLY A 77 -2.03 -4.10 -1.63
C GLY A 77 -3.05 -4.69 -0.65
N TYR A 78 -3.76 -3.84 0.08
CA TYR A 78 -4.84 -4.32 0.95
C TYR A 78 -6.00 -4.88 0.11
N PRO A 79 -6.74 -5.89 0.61
CA PRO A 79 -7.89 -6.42 -0.12
C PRO A 79 -8.89 -5.33 -0.51
N VAL A 80 -9.36 -5.37 -1.75
CA VAL A 80 -10.27 -4.35 -2.30
C VAL A 80 -11.53 -4.22 -1.45
N GLU A 81 -12.07 -5.33 -0.98
CA GLU A 81 -13.27 -5.38 -0.14
C GLU A 81 -13.04 -4.67 1.20
N ASP A 82 -11.85 -4.79 1.77
CA ASP A 82 -11.52 -4.14 3.04
C ASP A 82 -11.31 -2.64 2.85
N VAL A 83 -10.67 -2.23 1.76
CA VAL A 83 -10.53 -0.80 1.42
C VAL A 83 -11.91 -0.17 1.21
N ARG A 84 -12.79 -0.86 0.47
CA ARG A 84 -14.17 -0.41 0.26
C ARG A 84 -14.92 -0.28 1.60
N GLY A 85 -14.85 -1.33 2.41
CA GLY A 85 -15.49 -1.33 3.73
C GLY A 85 -15.03 -0.18 4.60
N PHE A 86 -13.73 0.11 4.60
CA PHE A 86 -13.18 1.25 5.33
C PHE A 86 -13.77 2.58 4.85
N ILE A 87 -13.81 2.77 3.53
CA ILE A 87 -14.33 4.01 2.93
C ILE A 87 -15.82 4.17 3.23
N GLU A 88 -16.61 3.12 3.01
CA GLU A 88 -18.08 3.14 3.21
C GLU A 88 -18.46 3.34 4.68
N ASN A 89 -17.71 2.74 5.60
CA ASN A 89 -17.99 2.79 7.04
C ASN A 89 -17.17 3.84 7.78
N LYS A 90 -16.40 4.65 7.08
CA LYS A 90 -15.51 5.67 7.66
C LYS A 90 -14.58 5.11 8.74
N GLY A 91 -14.11 3.89 8.52
CA GLY A 91 -13.21 3.18 9.43
C GLY A 91 -13.88 2.60 10.67
N LEU A 92 -15.21 2.62 10.74
CA LEU A 92 -15.97 2.09 11.90
C LEU A 92 -16.49 0.68 11.61
N GLY A 93 -16.72 -0.10 12.65
CA GLY A 93 -17.37 -1.41 12.55
C GLY A 93 -16.54 -2.50 11.90
N ALA A 94 -15.22 -2.39 11.88
CA ALA A 94 -14.35 -3.44 11.35
C ALA A 94 -14.51 -4.73 12.17
N LYS A 95 -14.49 -5.87 11.47
CA LYS A 95 -14.55 -7.19 12.11
C LYS A 95 -13.25 -7.51 12.88
N MET A 96 -12.13 -6.99 12.40
CA MET A 96 -10.81 -7.15 12.99
C MET A 96 -9.93 -5.97 12.58
N THR A 97 -8.99 -5.59 13.44
CA THR A 97 -8.00 -4.56 13.14
C THR A 97 -6.60 -5.13 13.30
N GLY A 98 -5.80 -5.04 12.27
CA GLY A 98 -4.39 -5.43 12.25
C GLY A 98 -3.60 -4.44 11.42
N VAL A 99 -2.84 -4.92 10.43
CA VAL A 99 -2.14 -4.03 9.48
C VAL A 99 -3.13 -3.11 8.77
N TRP A 100 -4.33 -3.62 8.51
CA TRP A 100 -5.47 -2.84 8.04
C TRP A 100 -6.74 -3.24 8.78
N LYS A 101 -7.81 -2.48 8.61
CA LYS A 101 -9.13 -2.83 9.16
C LYS A 101 -9.85 -3.79 8.23
N VAL A 102 -10.27 -4.93 8.76
CA VAL A 102 -10.86 -6.03 8.00
C VAL A 102 -12.37 -5.96 8.04
N TYR A 103 -13.01 -6.00 6.88
CA TYR A 103 -14.46 -5.98 6.72
C TYR A 103 -15.01 -7.24 6.05
N ALA A 104 -14.18 -7.97 5.33
CA ALA A 104 -14.61 -9.15 4.55
C ALA A 104 -14.09 -10.46 5.14
N ASP A 105 -12.93 -10.92 4.73
CA ASP A 105 -12.37 -12.23 5.06
C ASP A 105 -11.37 -12.14 6.22
N VAL A 106 -11.87 -12.36 7.43
CA VAL A 106 -11.08 -12.30 8.67
C VAL A 106 -9.99 -13.36 8.70
N GLU A 107 -10.30 -14.58 8.29
CA GLU A 107 -9.33 -15.68 8.34
C GLU A 107 -8.15 -15.45 7.39
N SER A 108 -8.44 -15.03 6.17
CA SER A 108 -7.41 -14.72 5.18
C SER A 108 -6.52 -13.58 5.65
N ALA A 109 -7.13 -12.52 6.20
CA ALA A 109 -6.40 -11.38 6.75
C ALA A 109 -5.52 -11.78 7.94
N ALA A 110 -6.05 -12.61 8.85
CA ALA A 110 -5.29 -13.09 10.01
C ALA A 110 -4.05 -13.89 9.58
N ARG A 111 -4.18 -14.75 8.56
CA ARG A 111 -3.04 -15.48 7.99
C ARG A 111 -2.00 -14.51 7.41
N CYS A 112 -2.45 -13.51 6.68
CA CYS A 112 -1.59 -12.50 6.09
C CYS A 112 -0.84 -11.70 7.17
N PHE A 113 -1.52 -11.29 8.23
CA PHE A 113 -0.91 -10.54 9.34
C PHE A 113 0.16 -11.38 10.06
N ARG A 114 -0.09 -12.69 10.25
CA ARG A 114 0.91 -13.59 10.83
C ARG A 114 2.14 -13.71 9.93
N ARG A 115 1.95 -13.82 8.62
CA ARG A 115 3.06 -13.87 7.65
C ARG A 115 3.88 -12.59 7.68
N PHE A 116 3.24 -11.44 7.70
CA PHE A 116 3.93 -10.15 7.78
C PHE A 116 4.75 -10.02 9.07
N ARG A 117 4.18 -10.44 10.19
CA ARG A 117 4.89 -10.43 11.47
C ARG A 117 6.13 -11.30 11.41
N LYS A 118 6.01 -12.52 10.91
CA LYS A 118 7.13 -13.45 10.78
C LYS A 118 8.19 -12.90 9.82
N CYS A 119 7.79 -12.39 8.67
CA CYS A 119 8.72 -11.78 7.72
C CYS A 119 9.47 -10.60 8.34
N SER A 120 8.76 -9.72 9.05
CA SER A 120 9.38 -8.57 9.73
C SER A 120 10.41 -9.02 10.74
N GLN A 121 10.12 -10.06 11.52
CA GLN A 121 11.07 -10.62 12.50
C GLN A 121 12.31 -11.18 11.83
N VAL A 122 12.14 -11.95 10.75
CA VAL A 122 13.26 -12.55 10.00
C VAL A 122 14.13 -11.47 9.38
N TYR A 123 13.53 -10.49 8.70
CA TYR A 123 14.27 -9.40 8.08
C TYR A 123 15.01 -8.53 9.12
N ALA A 124 14.37 -8.22 10.23
CA ALA A 124 15.01 -7.46 11.31
C ALA A 124 16.23 -8.21 11.87
N THR A 125 16.10 -9.52 12.06
CA THR A 125 17.22 -10.35 12.53
C THR A 125 18.37 -10.35 11.53
N LYS A 126 18.07 -10.57 10.25
CA LYS A 126 19.11 -10.56 9.19
C LYS A 126 19.76 -9.20 9.04
N PHE A 127 19.01 -8.13 9.16
CA PHE A 127 19.58 -6.77 9.13
C PHE A 127 20.54 -6.54 10.31
N ARG A 128 20.20 -6.99 11.51
CA ARG A 128 21.08 -6.91 12.67
C ARG A 128 22.34 -7.78 12.51
N GLU A 129 22.24 -8.88 11.76
CA GLU A 129 23.41 -9.72 11.42
C GLU A 129 24.34 -9.09 10.36
N GLY A 130 23.97 -7.90 9.85
CA GLY A 130 24.79 -7.17 8.88
C GLY A 130 24.38 -7.33 7.42
N TYR A 131 23.25 -7.95 7.12
CA TYR A 131 22.74 -8.03 5.74
C TYR A 131 22.33 -6.65 5.25
N SER A 132 22.79 -6.26 4.05
CA SER A 132 22.39 -5.00 3.44
C SER A 132 20.93 -5.04 2.99
N LEU A 133 20.29 -3.87 2.85
CA LEU A 133 18.95 -3.79 2.29
C LEU A 133 18.88 -4.36 0.88
N SER A 134 19.92 -4.13 0.08
CA SER A 134 20.00 -4.70 -1.28
C SER A 134 19.97 -6.23 -1.25
N ARG A 135 20.71 -6.84 -0.34
CA ARG A 135 20.74 -8.30 -0.19
C ARG A 135 19.40 -8.87 0.30
N LEU A 136 18.71 -8.14 1.17
CA LEU A 136 17.41 -8.54 1.70
C LEU A 136 16.27 -8.32 0.70
N THR A 137 16.49 -7.52 -0.34
CA THR A 137 15.49 -7.26 -1.36
C THR A 137 15.52 -8.36 -2.41
N ILE A 138 14.39 -9.05 -2.57
CA ILE A 138 14.25 -10.13 -3.55
C ILE A 138 13.93 -9.53 -4.91
N ALA A 139 14.69 -9.93 -5.94
CA ALA A 139 14.39 -9.56 -7.32
C ALA A 139 13.23 -10.43 -7.84
N ILE A 140 12.26 -9.81 -8.47
CA ILE A 140 11.12 -10.49 -9.10
C ILE A 140 11.05 -10.09 -10.58
#